data_298067792efec7fd84c7b2cca355b918
#
_entry.id   298067792efec7fd84c7b2cca355b918
#
_cell.length_a   1.000
_cell.length_b   1.000
_cell.length_c   1.000
_cell.angle_alpha   90.00
_cell.angle_beta   90.00
_cell.angle_gamma   90.00
#
_symmetry.space_group_name_H-M   'P 1'
#
loop_
_entity.id
_entity.type
_entity.pdbx_description
1 polymer ?
#
loop_
_entity_poly.entity_id
_entity_poly.type
_entity_poly.pdbx_seq_one_letter_code
_entity_poly.pdbx_strand_id
1 'polypeptide(L)'
;MAAVRGWIYDRLIAGMTAEWYRTVLGRLPDGARMLDVGIGTGAALARCADLVRAKDLHVVGLDVDTGYLARCRSEVTRAGLAGYVEPVLSSVYDHRGGPYDAGYFSASLMLLPDPAAAIAHVAGQLTPGGLLFSTQTFHHHRSALLEWGKPLVRYVTTVEFGRITYEDEFRAAFVAAGIELVELATMSGTRWTSSRLAIARVPDDGRAAA
;
A
#
# COMPACT_ATOMS: atom_id res chain seq x y z
N MET A 1 -21.36 -22.22 1.22
CA MET A 1 -21.71 -20.97 0.47
C MET A 1 -20.87 -19.76 0.89
N ALA A 2 -20.46 -19.61 2.15
CA ALA A 2 -19.58 -18.50 2.58
C ALA A 2 -18.16 -18.56 1.93
N ALA A 3 -17.57 -19.72 1.79
CA ALA A 3 -16.25 -19.90 1.19
C ALA A 3 -16.16 -19.50 -0.30
N VAL A 4 -17.23 -19.70 -1.08
CA VAL A 4 -17.29 -19.34 -2.51
C VAL A 4 -17.43 -17.83 -2.70
N ARG A 5 -18.16 -17.15 -1.82
CA ARG A 5 -18.30 -15.67 -1.85
C ARG A 5 -16.98 -15.01 -1.49
N GLY A 6 -16.23 -15.54 -0.52
CA GLY A 6 -14.89 -15.07 -0.18
C GLY A 6 -13.90 -15.19 -1.35
N TRP A 7 -13.88 -16.33 -2.04
CA TRP A 7 -12.97 -16.57 -3.16
C TRP A 7 -13.21 -15.64 -4.37
N ILE A 8 -14.46 -15.35 -4.72
CA ILE A 8 -14.81 -14.40 -5.81
C ILE A 8 -14.42 -12.98 -5.41
N TYR A 9 -14.69 -12.60 -4.16
CA TYR A 9 -14.37 -11.29 -3.62
C TYR A 9 -12.85 -11.07 -3.59
N ASP A 10 -12.08 -12.04 -3.07
CA ASP A 10 -10.63 -12.01 -3.05
C ASP A 10 -10.03 -11.90 -4.45
N ARG A 11 -10.65 -12.56 -5.44
CA ARG A 11 -10.18 -12.55 -6.83
C ARG A 11 -10.43 -11.20 -7.52
N LEU A 12 -11.55 -10.54 -7.24
CA LEU A 12 -11.88 -9.21 -7.78
C LEU A 12 -11.00 -8.13 -7.15
N ILE A 13 -10.81 -8.16 -5.84
CA ILE A 13 -9.94 -7.23 -5.13
C ILE A 13 -8.49 -7.43 -5.56
N ALA A 14 -8.01 -8.66 -5.65
CA ALA A 14 -6.67 -8.96 -6.14
C ALA A 14 -6.46 -8.51 -7.59
N GLY A 15 -7.52 -8.43 -8.42
CA GLY A 15 -7.47 -7.87 -9.76
C GLY A 15 -7.22 -6.36 -9.76
N MET A 16 -8.04 -5.63 -9.01
CA MET A 16 -7.92 -4.17 -8.86
C MET A 16 -6.58 -3.77 -8.22
N THR A 17 -6.18 -4.48 -7.17
CA THR A 17 -4.92 -4.21 -6.49
C THR A 17 -3.71 -4.53 -7.37
N ALA A 18 -3.79 -5.55 -8.24
CA ALA A 18 -2.73 -5.84 -9.21
C ALA A 18 -2.55 -4.71 -10.24
N GLU A 19 -3.64 -4.06 -10.66
CA GLU A 19 -3.56 -2.89 -11.54
C GLU A 19 -2.88 -1.69 -10.84
N TRP A 20 -3.15 -1.52 -9.55
CA TRP A 20 -2.46 -0.51 -8.74
C TRP A 20 -0.95 -0.79 -8.66
N TYR A 21 -0.56 -2.03 -8.37
CA TYR A 21 0.85 -2.43 -8.40
C TYR A 21 1.47 -2.17 -9.77
N ARG A 22 0.81 -2.58 -10.86
CA ARG A 22 1.32 -2.36 -12.21
C ARG A 22 1.57 -0.88 -12.50
N THR A 23 0.66 -0.01 -12.06
CA THR A 23 0.80 1.44 -12.21
C THR A 23 1.98 1.99 -11.42
N VAL A 24 2.17 1.56 -10.16
CA VAL A 24 3.27 2.02 -9.30
C VAL A 24 4.61 1.48 -9.81
N LEU A 25 4.71 0.16 -10.05
CA LEU A 25 5.95 -0.47 -10.54
C LEU A 25 6.38 0.08 -11.90
N GLY A 26 5.41 0.43 -12.76
CA GLY A 26 5.69 1.06 -14.06
C GLY A 26 6.37 2.42 -13.94
N ARG A 27 6.17 3.15 -12.83
CA ARG A 27 6.77 4.48 -12.57
C ARG A 27 8.15 4.41 -11.92
N LEU A 28 8.57 3.24 -11.42
CA LEU A 28 9.89 3.07 -10.84
C LEU A 28 10.97 2.98 -11.93
N PRO A 29 12.19 3.47 -11.69
CA PRO A 29 13.31 3.18 -12.57
C PRO A 29 13.68 1.69 -12.53
N ASP A 30 14.43 1.22 -13.53
CA ASP A 30 14.95 -0.13 -13.57
C ASP A 30 16.00 -0.30 -12.45
N GLY A 31 16.01 -1.47 -11.82
CA GLY A 31 16.86 -1.76 -10.66
C GLY A 31 16.39 -1.14 -9.34
N ALA A 32 15.24 -0.46 -9.32
CA ALA A 32 14.76 0.22 -8.12
C ALA A 32 14.49 -0.73 -6.96
N ARG A 33 14.81 -0.27 -5.75
CA ARG A 33 14.50 -0.94 -4.49
C ARG A 33 13.30 -0.29 -3.82
N MET A 34 12.22 -1.03 -3.61
CA MET A 34 10.96 -0.54 -3.05
C MET A 34 10.64 -1.19 -1.70
N LEU A 35 10.18 -0.37 -0.74
CA LEU A 35 9.56 -0.83 0.50
C LEU A 35 8.05 -0.89 0.32
N ASP A 36 7.46 -2.08 0.43
CA ASP A 36 6.01 -2.32 0.35
C ASP A 36 5.44 -2.56 1.74
N VAL A 37 4.63 -1.63 2.24
CA VAL A 37 4.09 -1.66 3.59
C VAL A 37 2.69 -2.26 3.61
N GLY A 38 2.57 -3.43 4.23
CA GLY A 38 1.35 -4.23 4.23
C GLY A 38 1.20 -5.05 2.96
N ILE A 39 2.26 -5.78 2.56
CA ILE A 39 2.28 -6.62 1.35
C ILE A 39 1.21 -7.71 1.37
N GLY A 40 0.72 -8.09 2.55
CA GLY A 40 -0.30 -9.12 2.72
C GLY A 40 0.13 -10.47 2.16
N THR A 41 -0.72 -11.07 1.35
CA THR A 41 -0.43 -12.37 0.71
C THR A 41 0.51 -12.27 -0.50
N GLY A 42 0.88 -11.06 -0.94
CA GLY A 42 1.71 -10.84 -2.12
C GLY A 42 1.05 -11.21 -3.46
N ALA A 43 -0.20 -11.68 -3.44
CA ALA A 43 -0.89 -12.17 -4.65
C ALA A 43 -1.07 -11.11 -5.74
N ALA A 44 -1.25 -9.84 -5.35
CA ALA A 44 -1.37 -8.74 -6.29
C ALA A 44 -0.02 -8.41 -6.95
N LEU A 45 1.05 -8.35 -6.16
CA LEU A 45 2.41 -8.16 -6.66
C LEU A 45 2.85 -9.33 -7.56
N ALA A 46 2.54 -10.58 -7.17
CA ALA A 46 2.87 -11.77 -7.95
C ALA A 46 2.24 -11.76 -9.37
N ARG A 47 1.09 -11.10 -9.56
CA ARG A 47 0.48 -10.89 -10.89
C ARG A 47 1.24 -9.90 -11.77
N CYS A 48 2.19 -9.16 -11.21
CA CYS A 48 3.06 -8.22 -11.91
C CYS A 48 4.48 -8.77 -12.07
N ALA A 49 4.67 -10.09 -11.98
CA ALA A 49 5.97 -10.74 -12.02
C ALA A 49 6.75 -10.46 -13.32
N ASP A 50 6.05 -10.30 -14.42
CA ASP A 50 6.60 -9.88 -15.71
C ASP A 50 7.32 -8.53 -15.60
N LEU A 51 6.66 -7.55 -14.99
CA LEU A 51 7.17 -6.19 -14.84
C LEU A 51 8.30 -6.12 -13.79
N VAL A 52 8.16 -6.86 -12.67
CA VAL A 52 9.21 -6.93 -11.64
C VAL A 52 10.51 -7.45 -12.24
N ARG A 53 10.45 -8.55 -13.02
CA ARG A 53 11.65 -9.10 -13.67
C ARG A 53 12.17 -8.22 -14.80
N ALA A 54 11.28 -7.68 -15.64
CA ALA A 54 11.69 -6.87 -16.79
C ALA A 54 12.45 -5.61 -16.38
N LYS A 55 12.10 -5.05 -15.21
CA LYS A 55 12.73 -3.84 -14.65
C LYS A 55 13.74 -4.14 -13.55
N ASP A 56 14.02 -5.42 -13.24
CA ASP A 56 14.92 -5.84 -12.16
C ASP A 56 14.59 -5.18 -10.81
N LEU A 57 13.30 -5.13 -10.44
CA LEU A 57 12.85 -4.45 -9.22
C LEU A 57 13.06 -5.32 -7.99
N HIS A 58 13.57 -4.73 -6.91
CA HIS A 58 13.75 -5.40 -5.63
C HIS A 58 12.73 -4.87 -4.60
N VAL A 59 11.87 -5.74 -4.08
CA VAL A 59 10.80 -5.37 -3.16
C VAL A 59 11.03 -5.99 -1.78
N VAL A 60 11.11 -5.15 -0.76
CA VAL A 60 11.04 -5.58 0.65
C VAL A 60 9.61 -5.37 1.11
N GLY A 61 8.89 -6.47 1.37
CA GLY A 61 7.47 -6.44 1.71
C GLY A 61 7.22 -6.68 3.19
N LEU A 62 6.73 -5.66 3.91
CA LEU A 62 6.43 -5.75 5.33
C LEU A 62 4.99 -6.21 5.56
N ASP A 63 4.81 -7.07 6.53
CA ASP A 63 3.52 -7.35 7.14
C ASP A 63 3.72 -7.78 8.60
N VAL A 64 2.69 -7.61 9.43
CA VAL A 64 2.68 -8.06 10.84
C VAL A 64 2.00 -9.41 11.02
N ASP A 65 1.32 -9.92 9.98
CA ASP A 65 0.62 -11.19 10.01
C ASP A 65 1.48 -12.33 9.44
N THR A 66 1.83 -13.27 10.31
CA THR A 66 2.67 -14.43 9.94
C THR A 66 1.98 -15.35 8.92
N GLY A 67 0.64 -15.45 8.95
CA GLY A 67 -0.16 -16.25 8.03
C GLY A 67 -0.18 -15.64 6.62
N TYR A 68 -0.29 -14.31 6.54
CA TYR A 68 -0.18 -13.60 5.27
C TYR A 68 1.22 -13.75 4.69
N LEU A 69 2.27 -13.59 5.48
CA LEU A 69 3.65 -13.74 5.01
C LEU A 69 3.99 -15.18 4.58
N ALA A 70 3.42 -16.19 5.23
CA ALA A 70 3.58 -17.58 4.79
C ALA A 70 2.98 -17.79 3.39
N ARG A 71 1.79 -17.21 3.13
CA ARG A 71 1.16 -17.21 1.80
C ARG A 71 1.96 -16.38 0.80
N CYS A 72 2.46 -15.21 1.22
CA CYS A 72 3.29 -14.34 0.39
C CYS A 72 4.52 -15.07 -0.13
N ARG A 73 5.27 -15.77 0.72
CA ARG A 73 6.41 -16.58 0.31
C ARG A 73 6.03 -17.66 -0.73
N SER A 74 4.87 -18.29 -0.55
CA SER A 74 4.36 -19.27 -1.52
C SER A 74 4.00 -18.63 -2.87
N GLU A 75 3.30 -17.48 -2.87
CA GLU A 75 2.93 -16.76 -4.09
C GLU A 75 4.16 -16.24 -4.83
N VAL A 76 5.10 -15.63 -4.12
CA VAL A 76 6.38 -15.11 -4.62
C VAL A 76 7.20 -16.25 -5.27
N THR A 77 7.30 -17.41 -4.61
CA THR A 77 8.02 -18.57 -5.15
C THR A 77 7.33 -19.09 -6.42
N ARG A 78 6.00 -19.24 -6.39
CA ARG A 78 5.22 -19.72 -7.54
C ARG A 78 5.33 -18.79 -8.75
N ALA A 79 5.42 -17.48 -8.51
CA ALA A 79 5.58 -16.47 -9.56
C ALA A 79 7.02 -16.34 -10.07
N GLY A 80 7.99 -17.07 -9.51
CA GLY A 80 9.41 -16.95 -9.86
C GLY A 80 10.03 -15.63 -9.42
N LEU A 81 9.60 -15.09 -8.27
CA LEU A 81 10.05 -13.80 -7.72
C LEU A 81 10.90 -13.96 -6.45
N ALA A 82 11.31 -15.16 -6.07
CA ALA A 82 12.07 -15.40 -4.83
C ALA A 82 13.40 -14.63 -4.74
N GLY A 83 14.00 -14.24 -5.88
CA GLY A 83 15.19 -13.37 -5.93
C GLY A 83 14.91 -11.88 -5.97
N TYR A 84 13.63 -11.47 -6.08
CA TYR A 84 13.21 -10.08 -6.26
C TYR A 84 12.37 -9.54 -5.10
N VAL A 85 11.71 -10.43 -4.35
CA VAL A 85 10.77 -10.05 -3.28
C VAL A 85 11.16 -10.73 -1.98
N GLU A 86 11.40 -9.93 -0.95
CA GLU A 86 11.73 -10.36 0.41
C GLU A 86 10.55 -10.06 1.37
N PRO A 87 9.73 -11.06 1.75
CA PRO A 87 8.69 -10.88 2.76
C PRO A 87 9.28 -10.85 4.18
N VAL A 88 9.09 -9.74 4.88
CA VAL A 88 9.65 -9.46 6.21
C VAL A 88 8.55 -9.31 7.25
N LEU A 89 8.65 -10.04 8.37
CA LEU A 89 7.77 -9.90 9.53
C LEU A 89 8.22 -8.69 10.36
N SER A 90 7.59 -7.56 10.16
CA SER A 90 7.90 -6.34 10.89
C SER A 90 6.74 -5.36 10.85
N SER A 91 6.61 -4.58 11.92
CA SER A 91 5.83 -3.34 11.89
C SER A 91 6.58 -2.29 11.07
N VAL A 92 5.84 -1.45 10.33
CA VAL A 92 6.43 -0.32 9.62
C VAL A 92 7.20 0.62 10.56
N TYR A 93 6.75 0.76 11.79
CA TYR A 93 7.37 1.65 12.79
C TYR A 93 8.72 1.14 13.31
N ASP A 94 8.96 -0.17 13.26
CA ASP A 94 10.16 -0.83 13.78
C ASP A 94 11.18 -1.16 12.68
N HIS A 95 10.71 -1.24 11.43
CA HIS A 95 11.57 -1.61 10.30
C HIS A 95 12.68 -0.58 10.05
N ARG A 96 13.88 -1.07 9.81
CA ARG A 96 15.10 -0.29 9.50
C ARG A 96 15.88 -1.03 8.42
N GLY A 97 15.66 -0.71 7.15
CA GLY A 97 16.23 -1.49 6.05
C GLY A 97 16.67 -0.69 4.82
N GLY A 98 16.50 0.63 4.85
CA GLY A 98 16.84 1.52 3.72
C GLY A 98 18.35 1.55 3.39
N PRO A 99 18.77 2.36 2.42
CA PRO A 99 17.90 3.24 1.64
C PRO A 99 17.04 2.49 0.60
N TYR A 100 15.88 3.06 0.31
CA TYR A 100 14.98 2.62 -0.76
C TYR A 100 14.76 3.76 -1.75
N ASP A 101 14.51 3.43 -3.03
CA ASP A 101 14.16 4.41 -4.06
C ASP A 101 12.68 4.81 -3.97
N ALA A 102 11.85 3.90 -3.44
CA ALA A 102 10.44 4.15 -3.24
C ALA A 102 9.87 3.44 -2.01
N GLY A 103 8.82 4.05 -1.42
CA GLY A 103 7.92 3.42 -0.47
C GLY A 103 6.52 3.26 -1.07
N TYR A 104 5.80 2.20 -0.73
CA TYR A 104 4.46 1.96 -1.23
C TYR A 104 3.51 1.47 -0.13
N PHE A 105 2.32 2.07 -0.09
CA PHE A 105 1.19 1.66 0.74
C PHE A 105 0.03 1.24 -0.16
N SER A 106 -0.17 -0.06 -0.36
CA SER A 106 -1.27 -0.60 -1.17
C SER A 106 -2.52 -0.81 -0.31
N ALA A 107 -3.38 0.20 -0.22
CA ALA A 107 -4.57 0.23 0.64
C ALA A 107 -4.28 0.00 2.15
N SER A 108 -3.03 0.12 2.57
CA SER A 108 -2.58 -0.18 3.94
C SER A 108 -2.45 1.06 4.83
N LEU A 109 -2.14 2.24 4.25
CA LEU A 109 -1.79 3.45 5.01
C LEU A 109 -2.85 3.82 6.05
N MET A 110 -4.11 3.93 5.64
CA MET A 110 -5.20 4.37 6.53
C MET A 110 -5.70 3.27 7.48
N LEU A 111 -5.13 2.06 7.43
CA LEU A 111 -5.34 1.00 8.40
C LEU A 111 -4.37 1.07 9.57
N LEU A 112 -3.26 1.80 9.39
CA LEU A 112 -2.22 1.93 10.40
C LEU A 112 -2.71 2.77 11.61
N PRO A 113 -2.20 2.50 12.82
CA PRO A 113 -2.55 3.26 14.03
C PRO A 113 -2.25 4.75 13.90
N ASP A 114 -1.10 5.09 13.34
CA ASP A 114 -0.63 6.46 13.10
C ASP A 114 -0.09 6.59 11.65
N PRO A 115 -0.96 6.96 10.69
CA PRO A 115 -0.55 7.11 9.30
C PRO A 115 0.55 8.17 9.10
N ALA A 116 0.52 9.27 9.86
CA ALA A 116 1.52 10.33 9.73
C ALA A 116 2.91 9.87 10.18
N ALA A 117 2.99 9.19 11.32
CA ALA A 117 4.24 8.60 11.78
C ALA A 117 4.77 7.54 10.81
N ALA A 118 3.88 6.73 10.18
CA ALA A 118 4.28 5.75 9.19
C ALA A 118 4.84 6.40 7.92
N ILE A 119 4.19 7.45 7.42
CA ILE A 119 4.69 8.24 6.27
C ILE A 119 6.08 8.80 6.58
N ALA A 120 6.24 9.50 7.71
CA ALA A 120 7.50 10.10 8.11
C ALA A 120 8.60 9.03 8.27
N HIS A 121 8.26 7.89 8.88
CA HIS A 121 9.20 6.80 9.10
C HIS A 121 9.68 6.16 7.78
N VAL A 122 8.77 5.91 6.83
CA VAL A 122 9.13 5.39 5.50
C VAL A 122 9.92 6.43 4.72
N ALA A 123 9.48 7.69 4.71
CA ALA A 123 10.18 8.79 4.04
C ALA A 123 11.64 8.93 4.52
N GLY A 124 11.88 8.77 5.83
CA GLY A 124 13.24 8.79 6.40
C GLY A 124 14.14 7.62 5.99
N GLN A 125 13.60 6.61 5.31
CA GLN A 125 14.34 5.47 4.76
C GLN A 125 14.48 5.53 3.23
N LEU A 126 13.92 6.55 2.58
CA LEU A 126 14.07 6.72 1.14
C LEU A 126 15.36 7.48 0.81
N THR A 127 15.86 7.24 -0.38
CA THR A 127 16.92 8.06 -0.97
C THR A 127 16.45 9.51 -1.16
N PRO A 128 17.35 10.52 -1.16
CA PRO A 128 16.99 11.89 -1.54
C PRO A 128 16.27 11.91 -2.90
N GLY A 129 15.14 12.62 -2.99
CA GLY A 129 14.27 12.62 -4.17
C GLY A 129 13.43 11.35 -4.35
N GLY A 130 13.53 10.37 -3.45
CA GLY A 130 12.75 9.13 -3.46
C GLY A 130 11.25 9.37 -3.44
N LEU A 131 10.47 8.43 -3.96
CA LEU A 131 9.03 8.55 -4.11
C LEU A 131 8.27 7.72 -3.09
N LEU A 132 7.24 8.32 -2.50
CA LEU A 132 6.27 7.62 -1.67
C LEU A 132 4.95 7.50 -2.44
N PHE A 133 4.51 6.28 -2.66
CA PHE A 133 3.24 5.97 -3.31
C PHE A 133 2.22 5.51 -2.28
N SER A 134 0.96 5.86 -2.49
CA SER A 134 -0.17 5.24 -1.80
C SER A 134 -1.34 5.09 -2.75
N THR A 135 -1.91 3.88 -2.82
CA THR A 135 -3.17 3.65 -3.52
C THR A 135 -4.25 3.40 -2.49
N GLN A 136 -5.37 4.12 -2.62
CA GLN A 136 -6.44 4.09 -1.63
C GLN A 136 -7.81 4.31 -2.31
N THR A 137 -8.85 3.67 -1.77
CA THR A 137 -10.22 3.97 -2.16
C THR A 137 -10.79 5.05 -1.23
N PHE A 138 -11.26 6.14 -1.83
CA PHE A 138 -11.87 7.27 -1.13
C PHE A 138 -13.38 7.25 -1.27
N HIS A 139 -14.07 7.67 -0.22
CA HIS A 139 -15.50 7.92 -0.22
C HIS A 139 -15.79 9.41 -0.38
N HIS A 140 -16.71 9.75 -1.31
CA HIS A 140 -17.02 11.14 -1.65
C HIS A 140 -18.01 11.79 -0.69
N HIS A 141 -18.78 10.99 0.04
CA HIS A 141 -19.80 11.50 0.95
C HIS A 141 -19.61 10.93 2.35
N ARG A 142 -19.66 11.81 3.35
CA ARG A 142 -19.72 11.41 4.76
C ARG A 142 -21.16 10.95 5.04
N SER A 143 -21.32 9.70 5.44
CA SER A 143 -22.62 9.13 5.84
C SER A 143 -22.62 8.87 7.34
N ALA A 144 -23.46 9.60 8.08
CA ALA A 144 -23.60 9.42 9.51
C ALA A 144 -24.05 7.98 9.88
N LEU A 145 -24.80 7.31 8.98
CA LEU A 145 -25.20 5.90 9.17
C LEU A 145 -24.00 4.95 9.08
N LEU A 146 -23.04 5.21 8.20
CA LEU A 146 -21.80 4.42 8.05
C LEU A 146 -20.85 4.67 9.23
N GLU A 147 -20.85 5.89 9.78
CA GLU A 147 -20.05 6.22 10.96
C GLU A 147 -20.62 5.55 12.24
N TRP A 148 -21.94 5.48 12.36
CA TRP A 148 -22.61 4.82 13.49
C TRP A 148 -22.47 3.30 13.44
N GLY A 149 -22.37 2.69 12.25
CA GLY A 149 -22.22 1.25 12.03
C GLY A 149 -20.80 0.71 12.21
N LYS A 150 -19.78 1.57 12.37
CA LYS A 150 -18.36 1.18 12.50
C LYS A 150 -18.08 0.08 13.55
N PRO A 151 -18.68 0.06 14.74
CA PRO A 151 -18.43 -1.01 15.72
C PRO A 151 -19.04 -2.36 15.32
N LEU A 152 -20.11 -2.39 14.52
CA LEU A 152 -20.83 -3.62 14.17
C LEU A 152 -20.19 -4.35 12.97
N VAL A 153 -19.61 -3.61 12.04
CA VAL A 153 -18.94 -4.16 10.84
C VAL A 153 -17.68 -4.94 11.23
N ARG A 154 -17.01 -4.57 12.32
CA ARG A 154 -15.85 -5.26 12.90
C ARG A 154 -16.11 -6.70 13.31
N TYR A 155 -17.38 -7.07 13.57
CA TYR A 155 -17.77 -8.44 13.97
C TYR A 155 -18.26 -9.33 12.82
N VAL A 156 -18.51 -8.75 11.64
CA VAL A 156 -19.16 -9.47 10.51
C VAL A 156 -18.19 -9.78 9.38
N THR A 157 -17.05 -9.10 9.31
CA THR A 157 -16.05 -9.36 8.26
C THR A 157 -14.71 -9.71 8.88
N THR A 158 -14.24 -10.91 8.62
CA THR A 158 -12.86 -11.40 8.95
C THR A 158 -11.76 -10.69 8.13
N VAL A 159 -12.13 -9.70 7.35
CA VAL A 159 -11.21 -8.87 6.54
C VAL A 159 -11.48 -7.43 6.93
N GLU A 160 -10.53 -6.78 7.54
CA GLU A 160 -10.58 -5.35 7.89
C GLU A 160 -10.55 -4.45 6.64
N PHE A 161 -11.40 -4.76 5.66
CA PHE A 161 -11.71 -3.86 4.56
C PHE A 161 -12.71 -2.84 5.04
N GLY A 162 -12.26 -1.72 5.57
CA GLY A 162 -13.28 -0.75 5.75
C GLY A 162 -13.04 0.37 6.72
N ARG A 163 -11.85 0.85 6.89
CA ARG A 163 -11.75 2.23 7.32
C ARG A 163 -12.14 3.10 6.14
N ILE A 164 -13.35 3.67 6.21
CA ILE A 164 -13.80 4.64 5.21
C ILE A 164 -12.78 5.77 5.22
N THR A 165 -12.12 5.97 4.08
CA THR A 165 -11.10 6.99 3.92
C THR A 165 -11.71 8.19 3.22
N TYR A 166 -11.53 9.35 3.83
CA TYR A 166 -11.87 10.65 3.23
C TYR A 166 -10.59 11.36 2.78
N GLU A 167 -10.71 12.18 1.73
CA GLU A 167 -9.55 12.86 1.14
C GLU A 167 -8.89 13.83 2.12
N ASP A 168 -9.67 14.54 2.92
CA ASP A 168 -9.18 15.50 3.92
C ASP A 168 -8.34 14.80 5.01
N GLU A 169 -8.80 13.65 5.53
CA GLU A 169 -8.06 12.87 6.52
C GLU A 169 -6.76 12.32 5.94
N PHE A 170 -6.81 11.84 4.70
CA PHE A 170 -5.64 11.32 4.01
C PHE A 170 -4.59 12.43 3.77
N ARG A 171 -5.00 13.60 3.26
CA ARG A 171 -4.11 14.74 3.05
C ARG A 171 -3.52 15.26 4.36
N ALA A 172 -4.32 15.29 5.43
CA ALA A 172 -3.86 15.70 6.75
C ALA A 172 -2.72 14.81 7.28
N ALA A 173 -2.72 13.50 6.98
CA ALA A 173 -1.65 12.61 7.38
C ALA A 173 -0.31 12.97 6.71
N PHE A 174 -0.30 13.35 5.42
CA PHE A 174 0.91 13.80 4.72
C PHE A 174 1.40 15.15 5.25
N VAL A 175 0.49 16.09 5.50
CA VAL A 175 0.83 17.39 6.11
C VAL A 175 1.45 17.19 7.50
N ALA A 176 0.86 16.34 8.33
CA ALA A 176 1.37 16.05 9.68
C ALA A 176 2.73 15.33 9.64
N ALA A 177 3.01 14.58 8.58
CA ALA A 177 4.30 13.93 8.36
C ALA A 177 5.37 14.89 7.81
N GLY A 178 5.01 16.13 7.44
CA GLY A 178 5.92 17.08 6.80
C GLY A 178 6.34 16.68 5.38
N ILE A 179 5.53 15.89 4.69
CA ILE A 179 5.81 15.39 3.33
C ILE A 179 4.80 15.97 2.35
N GLU A 180 5.30 16.58 1.28
CA GLU A 180 4.45 17.18 0.25
C GLU A 180 3.85 16.14 -0.68
N LEU A 181 2.52 16.18 -0.83
CA LEU A 181 1.79 15.38 -1.78
C LEU A 181 1.84 16.04 -3.17
N VAL A 182 2.63 15.46 -4.08
CA VAL A 182 2.86 16.02 -5.42
C VAL A 182 1.70 15.73 -6.38
N GLU A 183 1.10 14.53 -6.26
CA GLU A 183 0.02 14.08 -7.13
C GLU A 183 -1.04 13.31 -6.33
N LEU A 184 -2.31 13.51 -6.67
CA LEU A 184 -3.42 12.67 -6.22
C LEU A 184 -4.35 12.43 -7.42
N ALA A 185 -4.02 11.40 -8.21
CA ALA A 185 -4.71 11.08 -9.45
C ALA A 185 -5.82 10.04 -9.24
N THR A 186 -6.96 10.23 -9.89
CA THR A 186 -8.02 9.22 -9.92
C THR A 186 -7.67 8.13 -10.92
N MET A 187 -7.64 6.88 -10.47
CA MET A 187 -7.40 5.69 -11.30
C MET A 187 -8.71 5.10 -11.82
N SER A 188 -9.71 5.00 -10.95
CA SER A 188 -11.05 4.52 -11.28
C SER A 188 -12.05 5.07 -10.28
N GLY A 189 -13.35 5.00 -10.59
CA GLY A 189 -14.33 5.45 -9.63
C GLY A 189 -15.77 5.33 -10.09
N THR A 190 -16.64 5.57 -9.13
CA THR A 190 -18.09 5.70 -9.27
C THR A 190 -18.52 7.06 -8.72
N ARG A 191 -19.81 7.37 -8.73
CA ARG A 191 -20.33 8.57 -8.06
C ARG A 191 -20.12 8.58 -6.54
N TRP A 192 -19.87 7.42 -5.91
CA TRP A 192 -19.76 7.26 -4.46
C TRP A 192 -18.34 7.10 -3.96
N THR A 193 -17.48 6.47 -4.77
CA THR A 193 -16.10 6.12 -4.40
C THR A 193 -15.16 6.34 -5.57
N SER A 194 -13.90 6.64 -5.27
CA SER A 194 -12.82 6.65 -6.27
C SER A 194 -11.58 5.96 -5.71
N SER A 195 -10.93 5.15 -6.54
CA SER A 195 -9.59 4.65 -6.28
C SER A 195 -8.60 5.66 -6.81
N ARG A 196 -7.66 6.08 -5.98
CA ARG A 196 -6.68 7.10 -6.33
C ARG A 196 -5.26 6.65 -6.04
N LEU A 197 -4.35 7.12 -6.84
CA LEU A 197 -2.92 7.06 -6.63
C LEU A 197 -2.43 8.40 -6.08
N ALA A 198 -1.84 8.35 -4.91
CA ALA A 198 -1.11 9.47 -4.31
C ALA A 198 0.38 9.27 -4.53
N ILE A 199 1.08 10.35 -4.86
CA ILE A 199 2.53 10.40 -4.98
C ILE A 199 3.03 11.57 -4.15
N ALA A 200 3.98 11.29 -3.27
CA ALA A 200 4.73 12.28 -2.55
C ALA A 200 6.23 12.11 -2.86
N ARG A 201 7.00 13.16 -2.70
CA ARG A 201 8.44 13.15 -2.94
C ARG A 201 9.18 13.55 -1.67
N VAL A 202 10.21 12.79 -1.33
CA VAL A 202 11.15 13.18 -0.27
C VAL A 202 12.03 14.31 -0.82
N PRO A 203 12.28 15.39 -0.04
CA PRO A 203 13.18 16.46 -0.44
C PRO A 203 14.58 15.95 -0.81
N ASP A 204 15.23 16.60 -1.78
CA ASP A 204 16.57 16.22 -2.25
C ASP A 204 17.67 16.39 -1.18
N ASP A 205 17.43 17.21 -0.17
CA ASP A 205 18.32 17.42 0.97
C ASP A 205 18.14 16.38 2.12
N GLY A 206 17.25 15.42 1.93
CA GLY A 206 16.98 14.35 2.91
C GLY A 206 16.34 14.84 4.23
N ARG A 207 15.91 16.10 4.32
CA ARG A 207 15.21 16.63 5.49
C ARG A 207 13.71 16.59 5.23
N ALA A 208 12.99 15.81 6.04
CA ALA A 208 11.56 16.05 6.20
C ALA A 208 11.37 17.49 6.65
N ALA A 209 10.42 18.22 6.06
CA ALA A 209 10.13 19.59 6.48
C ALA A 209 9.85 19.60 8.00
N ALA A 210 10.64 20.39 8.73
CA ALA A 210 10.56 20.50 10.20
C ALA A 210 9.29 21.24 10.64
#